data_7a668727db58a030c33442e841852c2f
#
_entry.id   7a668727db58a030c33442e841852c2f
#
_cell.length_a   1.000
_cell.length_b   1.000
_cell.length_c   1.000
_cell.angle_alpha   90.00
_cell.angle_beta   90.00
_cell.angle_gamma   90.00
#
_symmetry.space_group_name_H-M   'P 1'
#
loop_
_entity.id
_entity.type
_entity.pdbx_description
1 polymer ?
#
loop_
_entity_poly.entity_id
_entity_poly.type
_entity_poly.pdbx_seq_one_letter_code
_entity_poly.pdbx_strand_id
1 'polypeptide(L)'
;ICSGLVGSEMCIRDRKKSEFSLLNVWATWCINCKLEHGFLMAKKNEGWNIVGLNYKDDLEQAFKWLDQYGNPYSVNLYDQDGTYGFNLGVSGAPETYLLREDKILQKHIGIMSEKVWKDKFIPLINN
;
A
#
# COMPACT_ATOMS: atom_id res chain seq x y z
N ILE A 1 15.16 -13.12 -9.94
CA ILE A 1 15.08 -13.77 -11.24
C ILE A 1 15.01 -15.27 -11.04
N CYS A 2 14.07 -15.91 -11.68
CA CYS A 2 13.73 -17.30 -11.42
C CYS A 2 14.25 -18.27 -12.47
N SER A 3 15.19 -17.85 -13.29
CA SER A 3 15.74 -18.72 -14.33
C SER A 3 16.46 -19.92 -13.70
N GLY A 4 16.12 -21.10 -14.14
CA GLY A 4 16.69 -22.32 -13.61
C GLY A 4 16.00 -22.87 -12.36
N LEU A 5 15.08 -22.13 -11.78
CA LEU A 5 14.34 -22.55 -10.58
C LEU A 5 12.84 -22.57 -10.87
N VAL A 6 12.49 -23.16 -12.00
CA VAL A 6 11.11 -23.24 -12.44
C VAL A 6 10.30 -23.99 -11.39
N GLY A 7 9.20 -23.36 -10.94
CA GLY A 7 8.33 -23.97 -9.97
C GLY A 7 8.68 -23.71 -8.51
N SER A 8 9.77 -22.97 -8.23
CA SER A 8 10.07 -22.61 -6.85
C SER A 8 9.01 -21.65 -6.32
N GLU A 9 8.68 -21.77 -5.05
CA GLU A 9 7.71 -20.90 -4.41
C GLU A 9 8.14 -19.43 -4.46
N MET A 10 9.43 -19.16 -4.30
CA MET A 10 9.95 -17.79 -4.38
C MET A 10 9.72 -17.19 -5.75
N CYS A 11 9.93 -17.99 -6.80
CA CYS A 11 9.69 -17.54 -8.16
C CYS A 11 8.22 -17.19 -8.40
N ILE A 12 7.32 -18.04 -7.91
CA ILE A 12 5.88 -17.82 -8.03
C ILE A 12 5.47 -16.58 -7.24
N ARG A 13 6.00 -16.39 -6.03
CA ARG A 13 5.73 -15.20 -5.22
C ARG A 13 6.19 -13.93 -5.90
N ASP A 14 7.37 -13.94 -6.50
CA ASP A 14 7.90 -12.77 -7.18
C ASP A 14 7.03 -12.38 -8.37
N ARG A 15 6.54 -13.36 -9.13
CA ARG A 15 5.61 -13.09 -10.22
C ARG A 15 4.30 -12.53 -9.71
N LYS A 16 3.75 -13.08 -8.63
CA LYS A 16 2.52 -12.56 -8.03
C LYS A 16 2.71 -11.14 -7.51
N LYS A 17 3.84 -10.87 -6.86
CA LYS A 17 4.14 -9.53 -6.38
C LYS A 17 4.20 -8.50 -7.51
N SER A 18 4.69 -8.90 -8.69
CA SER A 18 4.74 -7.99 -9.83
C SER A 18 3.37 -7.74 -10.47
N GLU A 19 2.42 -8.65 -10.27
CA GLU A 19 1.07 -8.51 -10.80
C GLU A 19 0.18 -7.60 -9.95
N PHE A 20 0.49 -7.46 -8.67
CA PHE A 20 -0.35 -6.75 -7.70
C PHE A 20 0.36 -5.51 -7.19
N SER A 21 -0.43 -4.50 -6.85
CA SER A 21 0.06 -3.30 -6.18
C SER A 21 -0.86 -3.00 -5.01
N LEU A 22 -0.30 -2.33 -4.00
CA LEU A 22 -1.08 -1.79 -2.91
C LEU A 22 -1.15 -0.28 -3.07
N LEU A 23 -2.32 0.29 -2.87
CA LEU A 23 -2.48 1.73 -2.79
C LEU A 23 -2.89 2.06 -1.36
N ASN A 24 -2.08 2.85 -0.68
CA ASN A 24 -2.32 3.23 0.70
C ASN A 24 -2.61 4.72 0.80
N VAL A 25 -3.77 5.05 1.33
CA VAL A 25 -4.17 6.43 1.62
C VAL A 25 -3.67 6.78 3.01
N TRP A 26 -2.85 7.83 3.11
CA TRP A 26 -2.21 8.20 4.35
C TRP A 26 -2.13 9.72 4.51
N ALA A 27 -1.89 10.16 5.73
CA ALA A 27 -1.70 11.57 6.04
C ALA A 27 -0.92 11.72 7.34
N THR A 28 -0.23 12.85 7.49
CA THR A 28 0.52 13.12 8.72
C THR A 28 -0.39 13.41 9.90
N TRP A 29 -1.62 13.91 9.64
CA TRP A 29 -2.61 14.17 10.68
C TRP A 29 -3.31 12.90 11.16
N CYS A 30 -3.05 11.77 10.53
CA CYS A 30 -3.74 10.50 10.80
C CYS A 30 -2.90 9.63 11.73
N ILE A 31 -3.31 9.51 12.99
CA ILE A 31 -2.57 8.71 13.96
C ILE A 31 -2.57 7.22 13.63
N ASN A 32 -3.66 6.73 13.05
CA ASN A 32 -3.75 5.32 12.67
C ASN A 32 -2.82 4.99 11.49
N CYS A 33 -2.52 5.97 10.64
CA CYS A 33 -1.55 5.79 9.57
C CYS A 33 -0.15 5.57 10.15
N LYS A 34 0.17 6.22 11.25
CA LYS A 34 1.44 6.01 11.94
C LYS A 34 1.51 4.61 12.54
N LEU A 35 0.40 4.11 13.08
CA LEU A 35 0.35 2.78 13.67
C LEU A 35 0.54 1.67 12.64
N GLU A 36 0.08 1.86 11.42
CA GLU A 36 0.24 0.84 10.37
C GLU A 36 1.55 0.96 9.59
N HIS A 37 2.32 2.02 9.82
CA HIS A 37 3.52 2.30 9.02
C HIS A 37 4.53 1.17 9.04
N GLY A 38 4.72 0.53 10.19
CA GLY A 38 5.61 -0.61 10.32
C GLY A 38 5.21 -1.79 9.44
N PHE A 39 3.91 -2.02 9.31
CA PHE A 39 3.37 -3.04 8.40
C PHE A 39 3.74 -2.71 6.95
N LEU A 40 3.56 -1.47 6.53
CA LEU A 40 3.89 -1.05 5.16
C LEU A 40 5.38 -1.17 4.88
N MET A 41 6.22 -0.79 5.83
CA MET A 41 7.67 -0.95 5.67
C MET A 41 8.07 -2.41 5.53
N ALA A 42 7.43 -3.30 6.30
CA ALA A 42 7.67 -4.74 6.19
C ALA A 42 7.28 -5.26 4.81
N LYS A 43 6.13 -4.83 4.28
CA LYS A 43 5.68 -5.26 2.96
C LYS A 43 6.58 -4.72 1.85
N LYS A 44 7.06 -3.50 1.98
CA LYS A 44 8.06 -2.97 1.06
C LYS A 44 9.31 -3.85 1.04
N ASN A 45 9.80 -4.22 2.22
CA ASN A 45 11.00 -5.03 2.34
C ASN A 45 10.81 -6.45 1.81
N GLU A 46 9.57 -6.94 1.78
CA GLU A 46 9.22 -8.22 1.16
C GLU A 46 9.13 -8.12 -0.37
N GLY A 47 9.20 -6.92 -0.93
CA GLY A 47 9.17 -6.71 -2.37
C GLY A 47 7.83 -6.30 -2.95
N TRP A 48 6.83 -6.00 -2.13
CA TRP A 48 5.54 -5.53 -2.61
C TRP A 48 5.62 -4.09 -3.10
N ASN A 49 4.93 -3.82 -4.21
CA ASN A 49 4.84 -2.46 -4.74
C ASN A 49 3.73 -1.71 -4.01
N ILE A 50 4.09 -0.61 -3.36
CA ILE A 50 3.13 0.20 -2.61
C ILE A 50 3.13 1.60 -3.17
N VAL A 51 1.96 2.07 -3.59
CA VAL A 51 1.75 3.45 -4.03
C VAL A 51 1.08 4.19 -2.89
N GLY A 52 1.60 5.36 -2.54
CA GLY A 52 1.02 6.19 -1.51
C GLY A 52 0.12 7.26 -2.10
N LEU A 53 -1.01 7.52 -1.45
CA LEU A 53 -1.84 8.67 -1.75
C LEU A 53 -1.90 9.52 -0.48
N ASN A 54 -1.16 10.63 -0.50
CA ASN A 54 -1.13 11.57 0.62
C ASN A 54 -2.38 12.44 0.54
N TYR A 55 -3.31 12.22 1.45
CA TYR A 55 -4.67 12.70 1.35
C TYR A 55 -4.90 13.93 2.23
N LYS A 56 -5.27 15.05 1.60
CA LYS A 56 -5.63 16.31 2.28
C LYS A 56 -4.62 16.70 3.35
N ASP A 57 -3.35 16.71 2.99
CA ASP A 57 -2.27 16.94 3.93
C ASP A 57 -1.40 18.11 3.48
N ASP A 58 -0.54 18.56 4.37
CA ASP A 58 0.46 19.57 4.05
C ASP A 58 1.69 18.90 3.42
N LEU A 59 2.10 19.36 2.27
CA LEU A 59 3.17 18.77 1.49
C LEU A 59 4.50 18.75 2.25
N GLU A 60 4.83 19.84 2.92
CA GLU A 60 6.07 19.94 3.69
C GLU A 60 6.07 18.97 4.86
N GLN A 61 4.95 18.85 5.57
CA GLN A 61 4.82 17.90 6.66
C GLN A 61 4.92 16.46 6.15
N ALA A 62 4.33 16.18 4.99
CA ALA A 62 4.40 14.85 4.38
C ALA A 62 5.84 14.46 4.08
N PHE A 63 6.63 15.36 3.50
CA PHE A 63 8.05 15.10 3.21
C PHE A 63 8.85 14.85 4.49
N LYS A 64 8.63 15.65 5.53
CA LYS A 64 9.32 15.47 6.82
C LYS A 64 8.97 14.14 7.45
N TRP A 65 7.71 13.75 7.36
CA TRP A 65 7.21 12.50 7.93
C TRP A 65 7.88 11.29 7.27
N LEU A 66 7.95 11.29 5.94
CA LEU A 66 8.60 10.21 5.20
C LEU A 66 10.11 10.15 5.49
N ASP A 67 10.75 11.29 5.65
CA ASP A 67 12.17 11.35 6.00
C ASP A 67 12.41 10.79 7.40
N GLN A 68 11.54 11.10 8.34
CA GLN A 68 11.70 10.69 9.74
C GLN A 68 11.38 9.21 9.95
N TYR A 69 10.30 8.70 9.36
CA TYR A 69 9.80 7.35 9.64
C TYR A 69 10.12 6.34 8.53
N GLY A 70 10.64 6.79 7.41
CA GLY A 70 10.91 5.94 6.26
C GLY A 70 9.80 6.00 5.22
N ASN A 71 10.17 5.70 3.97
CA ASN A 71 9.26 5.78 2.83
C ASN A 71 8.99 4.39 2.27
N PRO A 72 7.82 3.78 2.56
CA PRO A 72 7.49 2.46 2.04
C PRO A 72 6.97 2.51 0.60
N TYR A 73 6.76 3.71 0.06
CA TYR A 73 6.07 3.88 -1.21
C TYR A 73 7.06 3.96 -2.38
N SER A 74 6.75 3.26 -3.47
CA SER A 74 7.52 3.39 -4.71
C SER A 74 7.20 4.71 -5.40
N VAL A 75 5.95 5.17 -5.29
CA VAL A 75 5.47 6.44 -5.81
C VAL A 75 4.51 7.03 -4.79
N ASN A 76 4.59 8.34 -4.57
CA ASN A 76 3.59 9.06 -3.78
C ASN A 76 2.83 10.03 -4.67
N LEU A 77 1.51 9.95 -4.59
CA LEU A 77 0.62 10.92 -5.19
C LEU A 77 0.21 11.91 -4.09
N TYR A 78 0.31 13.19 -4.36
CA TYR A 78 0.02 14.23 -3.37
C TYR A 78 -1.32 14.88 -3.71
N ASP A 79 -2.31 14.58 -2.89
CA ASP A 79 -3.70 14.92 -3.12
C ASP A 79 -4.16 15.94 -2.07
N GLN A 80 -3.59 17.15 -2.12
CA GLN A 80 -3.83 18.18 -1.10
C GLN A 80 -5.29 18.60 -1.00
N ASP A 81 -5.99 18.65 -2.12
CA ASP A 81 -7.40 19.05 -2.15
C ASP A 81 -8.38 17.88 -2.04
N GLY A 82 -7.90 16.65 -2.10
CA GLY A 82 -8.74 15.46 -1.97
C GLY A 82 -9.45 15.03 -3.25
N THR A 83 -9.09 15.58 -4.40
CA THR A 83 -9.77 15.28 -5.66
C THR A 83 -9.57 13.82 -6.09
N TYR A 84 -8.33 13.33 -6.02
CA TYR A 84 -8.04 11.94 -6.38
C TYR A 84 -8.73 10.97 -5.42
N GLY A 85 -8.68 11.29 -4.13
CA GLY A 85 -9.36 10.47 -3.13
C GLY A 85 -10.86 10.42 -3.35
N PHE A 86 -11.47 11.56 -3.66
CA PHE A 86 -12.89 11.63 -3.95
C PHE A 86 -13.24 10.74 -5.15
N ASN A 87 -12.47 10.82 -6.23
CA ASN A 87 -12.71 10.01 -7.44
C ASN A 87 -12.52 8.52 -7.19
N LEU A 88 -11.64 8.16 -6.25
CA LEU A 88 -11.38 6.77 -5.88
C LEU A 88 -12.39 6.22 -4.88
N GLY A 89 -13.18 7.09 -4.27
CA GLY A 89 -14.14 6.70 -3.24
C GLY A 89 -13.56 6.69 -1.83
N VAL A 90 -12.47 7.42 -1.59
CA VAL A 90 -11.85 7.51 -0.28
C VAL A 90 -12.74 8.28 0.68
N SER A 91 -13.00 7.69 1.85
CA SER A 91 -13.76 8.34 2.91
C SER A 91 -12.88 8.96 4.00
N GLY A 92 -11.61 8.60 4.03
CA GLY A 92 -10.67 9.11 5.02
C GLY A 92 -9.36 8.35 4.96
N ALA A 93 -8.56 8.45 6.01
CA ALA A 93 -7.29 7.73 6.13
C ALA A 93 -7.28 6.99 7.47
N PRO A 94 -6.60 5.82 7.57
CA PRO A 94 -5.97 5.12 6.47
C PRO A 94 -6.95 4.23 5.69
N GLU A 95 -6.68 4.05 4.42
CA GLU A 95 -7.38 3.06 3.59
C GLU A 95 -6.33 2.36 2.73
N THR A 96 -6.54 1.08 2.48
CA THR A 96 -5.60 0.30 1.67
C THR A 96 -6.37 -0.48 0.62
N TYR A 97 -5.91 -0.37 -0.62
CA TYR A 97 -6.53 -1.01 -1.78
C TYR A 97 -5.57 -2.04 -2.36
N LEU A 98 -6.12 -3.19 -2.74
CA LEU A 98 -5.37 -4.17 -3.53
C LEU A 98 -5.73 -3.98 -4.98
N LEU A 99 -4.73 -3.72 -5.80
CA LEU A 99 -4.90 -3.46 -7.23
C LEU A 99 -4.24 -4.55 -8.05
N ARG A 100 -4.90 -4.92 -9.14
CA ARG A 100 -4.31 -5.75 -10.18
C ARG A 100 -4.61 -5.10 -11.51
N GLU A 101 -3.55 -4.63 -12.20
CA GLU A 101 -3.70 -3.79 -13.38
C GLU A 101 -4.51 -2.55 -13.02
N ASP A 102 -5.65 -2.30 -13.68
CA ASP A 102 -6.49 -1.14 -13.41
C ASP A 102 -7.67 -1.46 -12.49
N LYS A 103 -7.68 -2.65 -11.90
CA LYS A 103 -8.83 -3.09 -11.10
C LYS A 103 -8.54 -3.07 -9.62
N ILE A 104 -9.52 -2.58 -8.85
CA ILE A 104 -9.50 -2.67 -7.39
C ILE A 104 -10.13 -4.00 -7.01
N LEU A 105 -9.34 -4.87 -6.37
CA LEU A 105 -9.81 -6.20 -5.96
C LEU A 105 -10.30 -6.21 -4.52
N GLN A 106 -9.76 -5.34 -3.68
CA GLN A 106 -10.11 -5.29 -2.26
C GLN A 106 -9.86 -3.90 -1.74
N LYS A 107 -10.67 -3.49 -0.77
CA LYS A 107 -10.52 -2.24 -0.05
C LYS A 107 -10.62 -2.53 1.44
N HIS A 108 -9.68 -2.03 2.22
CA HIS A 108 -9.74 -2.11 3.66
C HIS A 108 -9.72 -0.70 4.24
N ILE A 109 -10.72 -0.38 5.02
CA ILE A 109 -10.82 0.91 5.74
C ILE A 109 -10.29 0.68 7.14
N GLY A 110 -9.30 1.47 7.55
CA GLY A 110 -8.68 1.38 8.86
C GLY A 110 -7.28 0.82 8.81
N ILE A 111 -6.74 0.51 9.99
CA ILE A 111 -5.36 0.06 10.15
C ILE A 111 -5.14 -1.29 9.51
N MET A 112 -4.10 -1.38 8.69
CA MET A 112 -3.66 -2.67 8.14
C MET A 112 -2.81 -3.41 9.16
N SER A 113 -2.96 -4.72 9.18
CA SER A 113 -2.19 -5.61 10.03
C SER A 113 -1.92 -6.92 9.30
N GLU A 114 -1.03 -7.74 9.85
CA GLU A 114 -0.77 -9.06 9.27
C GLU A 114 -2.04 -9.92 9.23
N LYS A 115 -2.91 -9.77 10.22
CA LYS A 115 -4.18 -10.50 10.24
C LYS A 115 -5.09 -10.09 9.09
N VAL A 116 -5.25 -8.78 8.87
CA VAL A 116 -6.06 -8.27 7.76
C VAL A 116 -5.45 -8.71 6.44
N TRP A 117 -4.13 -8.66 6.32
CA TRP A 117 -3.41 -9.10 5.13
C TRP A 117 -3.73 -10.56 4.80
N LYS A 118 -3.61 -11.45 5.79
CA LYS A 118 -3.86 -12.88 5.60
C LYS A 118 -5.33 -13.18 5.32
N ASP A 119 -6.23 -12.49 6.01
CA ASP A 119 -7.66 -12.80 5.94
C ASP A 119 -8.32 -12.21 4.70
N LYS A 120 -7.92 -11.01 4.27
CA LYS A 120 -8.61 -10.28 3.22
C LYS A 120 -7.84 -10.18 1.90
N PHE A 121 -6.51 -10.11 1.95
CA PHE A 121 -5.70 -9.84 0.77
C PHE A 121 -5.08 -11.10 0.18
N ILE A 122 -4.47 -11.92 1.01
CA ILE A 122 -3.80 -13.13 0.54
C ILE A 122 -4.74 -14.08 -0.23
N PRO A 123 -5.99 -14.30 0.19
CA PRO A 123 -6.89 -15.17 -0.60
C PRO A 123 -7.11 -14.69 -2.02
N LEU A 124 -7.12 -13.37 -2.25
CA LEU A 124 -7.28 -12.80 -3.58
C LEU A 124 -5.98 -12.88 -4.39
N ILE A 125 -4.85 -12.78 -3.73
CA ILE A 125 -3.54 -12.87 -4.39
C ILE A 125 -3.25 -14.29 -4.83
N ASN A 126 -3.64 -15.28 -4.03
CA ASN A 126 -3.34 -16.70 -4.28
C ASN A 126 -4.35 -17.39 -5.20
N ASN A 127 -5.39 -16.71 -5.61
CA ASN A 127 -6.35 -17.27 -6.57
C ASN A 127 -5.82 -17.28 -7.99
#